data_de07d6cc1d6a36fb5669dc1c708311d5
#
_entry.id   de07d6cc1d6a36fb5669dc1c708311d5
#
_cell.length_a   1.000
_cell.length_b   1.000
_cell.length_c   1.000
_cell.angle_alpha   90.00
_cell.angle_beta   90.00
_cell.angle_gamma   90.00
#
_symmetry.space_group_name_H-M   'P 1'
#
loop_
_entity.id
_entity.type
_entity.pdbx_description
1 polymer ?
#
loop_
_entity_poly.entity_id
_entity_poly.type
_entity_poly.pdbx_seq_one_letter_code
_entity_poly.pdbx_strand_id
1 'polypeptide(L)'
;MKQIYYVIQALIHGRSSNIIKVVSLGLGLTMSILLFSRVVYEQSFDTCFKDHDKLYQLWNIWTVNGEPLPPSEYIIGAAAGGILDAMPEIVESAASAGIWPVSSPVYNGSVRFDDFKVAADSLFFQTMGIEVLSGDPVRELQQKDVIFLSKDLADKMFGGENPIGKIISFNKEIELTVKGTYAALPENCTMRPKAVISLPSIWSRRIGNYSWNGGDSWKEYIRLKQDIDLDELNKRIDMVVQQHIPRSDKFGITVMAKPVRDTYRGYDEVKRMRNIMLILGISILF
;
A
#
# COMPACT_ATOMS: atom_id res chain seq x y z
N MET A 1 2.66 -20.60 -46.45
CA MET A 1 1.20 -20.76 -46.63
C MET A 1 0.77 -22.20 -46.99
N LYS A 2 1.42 -22.91 -47.93
CA LYS A 2 1.06 -24.30 -48.29
C LYS A 2 1.12 -25.30 -47.12
N GLN A 3 2.13 -25.20 -46.24
CA GLN A 3 2.26 -26.11 -45.09
C GLN A 3 1.11 -25.95 -44.08
N ILE A 4 0.66 -24.73 -43.81
CA ILE A 4 -0.48 -24.45 -42.91
C ILE A 4 -1.77 -25.06 -43.50
N TYR A 5 -1.99 -24.93 -44.81
CA TYR A 5 -3.11 -25.51 -45.49
C TYR A 5 -3.13 -27.06 -45.35
N TYR A 6 -2.01 -27.74 -45.56
CA TYR A 6 -1.93 -29.20 -45.37
C TYR A 6 -2.15 -29.64 -43.93
N VAL A 7 -1.67 -28.85 -42.94
CA VAL A 7 -1.91 -29.12 -41.52
C VAL A 7 -3.41 -28.98 -41.20
N ILE A 8 -4.05 -27.93 -41.69
CA ILE A 8 -5.50 -27.72 -41.50
C ILE A 8 -6.29 -28.85 -42.18
N GLN A 9 -5.93 -29.24 -43.38
CA GLN A 9 -6.60 -30.31 -44.13
C GLN A 9 -6.41 -31.69 -43.44
N ALA A 10 -5.23 -31.97 -42.89
CA ALA A 10 -4.97 -33.17 -42.09
C ALA A 10 -5.74 -33.19 -40.77
N LEU A 11 -5.96 -32.01 -40.16
CA LEU A 11 -6.79 -31.86 -38.95
C LEU A 11 -8.27 -32.09 -39.22
N ILE A 12 -8.78 -31.57 -40.36
CA ILE A 12 -10.22 -31.66 -40.73
C ILE A 12 -10.60 -33.05 -41.23
N HIS A 13 -9.69 -33.69 -42.03
CA HIS A 13 -9.95 -35.01 -42.61
C HIS A 13 -9.40 -36.17 -41.76
N GLY A 14 -8.63 -35.84 -40.69
CA GLY A 14 -8.24 -36.81 -39.67
C GLY A 14 -9.45 -37.17 -38.78
N ARG A 15 -9.43 -38.39 -38.21
CA ARG A 15 -10.47 -38.84 -37.24
C ARG A 15 -10.74 -37.75 -36.22
N SER A 16 -12.02 -37.58 -35.81
CA SER A 16 -12.50 -36.60 -34.82
C SER A 16 -11.62 -36.44 -33.56
N SER A 17 -10.87 -37.48 -33.24
CA SER A 17 -9.85 -37.48 -32.16
C SER A 17 -8.78 -36.38 -32.30
N ASN A 18 -8.39 -35.97 -33.52
CA ASN A 18 -7.33 -34.96 -33.69
C ASN A 18 -7.84 -33.54 -33.40
N ILE A 19 -9.08 -33.26 -33.75
CA ILE A 19 -9.73 -31.97 -33.44
C ILE A 19 -9.85 -31.81 -31.91
N ILE A 20 -10.29 -32.86 -31.22
CA ILE A 20 -10.40 -32.85 -29.74
C ILE A 20 -9.04 -32.61 -29.10
N LYS A 21 -7.98 -33.25 -29.57
CA LYS A 21 -6.61 -33.05 -29.06
C LYS A 21 -6.13 -31.61 -29.24
N VAL A 22 -6.36 -30.99 -30.39
CA VAL A 22 -5.95 -29.60 -30.66
C VAL A 22 -6.75 -28.64 -29.81
N VAL A 23 -8.06 -28.86 -29.68
CA VAL A 23 -8.92 -28.01 -28.81
C VAL A 23 -8.52 -28.16 -27.36
N SER A 24 -8.29 -29.38 -26.87
CA SER A 24 -7.87 -29.64 -25.50
C SER A 24 -6.50 -29.00 -25.19
N LEU A 25 -5.54 -29.12 -26.11
CA LEU A 25 -4.23 -28.47 -25.97
C LEU A 25 -4.37 -26.94 -25.97
N GLY A 26 -5.18 -26.39 -26.87
CA GLY A 26 -5.46 -24.94 -26.92
C GLY A 26 -6.08 -24.41 -25.64
N LEU A 27 -7.07 -25.12 -25.11
CA LEU A 27 -7.70 -24.77 -23.81
C LEU A 27 -6.70 -24.88 -22.66
N GLY A 28 -5.92 -25.96 -22.59
CA GLY A 28 -4.89 -26.14 -21.56
C GLY A 28 -3.85 -25.03 -21.59
N LEU A 29 -3.35 -24.68 -22.78
CA LEU A 29 -2.38 -23.58 -22.93
C LEU A 29 -2.97 -22.24 -22.52
N THR A 30 -4.21 -21.96 -22.93
CA THR A 30 -4.90 -20.72 -22.54
C THR A 30 -5.08 -20.62 -21.01
N MET A 31 -5.52 -21.69 -20.37
CA MET A 31 -5.66 -21.73 -18.92
C MET A 31 -4.31 -21.54 -18.20
N SER A 32 -3.26 -22.19 -18.69
CA SER A 32 -1.92 -22.00 -18.12
C SER A 32 -1.43 -20.57 -18.25
N ILE A 33 -1.61 -19.93 -19.42
CA ILE A 33 -1.25 -18.52 -19.62
C ILE A 33 -2.01 -17.62 -18.67
N LEU A 34 -3.31 -17.83 -18.48
CA LEU A 34 -4.13 -17.05 -17.55
C LEU A 34 -3.65 -17.21 -16.10
N LEU A 35 -3.35 -18.42 -15.67
CA LEU A 35 -2.84 -18.69 -14.32
C LEU A 35 -1.47 -18.04 -14.09
N PHE A 36 -0.54 -18.18 -15.04
CA PHE A 36 0.77 -17.53 -14.94
C PHE A 36 0.66 -15.99 -14.98
N SER A 37 -0.21 -15.44 -15.82
CA SER A 37 -0.47 -13.99 -15.87
C SER A 37 -0.99 -13.50 -14.52
N ARG A 38 -1.87 -14.25 -13.86
CA ARG A 38 -2.34 -13.93 -12.51
C ARG A 38 -1.23 -13.98 -11.48
N VAL A 39 -0.36 -14.98 -11.52
CA VAL A 39 0.82 -15.05 -10.62
C VAL A 39 1.74 -13.84 -10.82
N VAL A 40 2.02 -13.45 -12.06
CA VAL A 40 2.83 -12.26 -12.38
C VAL A 40 2.16 -10.99 -11.82
N TYR A 41 0.85 -10.86 -12.00
CA TYR A 41 0.10 -9.74 -11.43
C TYR A 41 0.18 -9.70 -9.90
N GLU A 42 0.01 -10.83 -9.22
CA GLU A 42 0.17 -10.92 -7.76
C GLU A 42 1.59 -10.57 -7.29
N GLN A 43 2.60 -10.88 -8.09
CA GLN A 43 3.98 -10.50 -7.81
C GLN A 43 4.29 -9.03 -8.08
N SER A 44 3.44 -8.32 -8.81
CA SER A 44 3.62 -6.89 -9.10
C SER A 44 3.05 -5.97 -8.01
N PHE A 45 2.42 -6.51 -6.96
CA PHE A 45 1.89 -5.70 -5.88
C PHE A 45 2.97 -4.87 -5.19
N ASP A 46 2.63 -3.61 -4.91
CA ASP A 46 3.44 -2.61 -4.22
C ASP A 46 4.77 -2.26 -4.89
N THR A 47 4.94 -2.63 -6.18
CA THR A 47 6.04 -2.12 -7.01
C THR A 47 5.71 -0.80 -7.71
N CYS A 48 4.52 -0.26 -7.46
CA CYS A 48 4.02 1.00 -8.01
C CYS A 48 4.71 2.24 -7.44
N PHE A 49 5.33 2.13 -6.28
CA PHE A 49 6.02 3.22 -5.61
C PHE A 49 7.41 3.42 -6.20
N LYS A 50 7.81 4.67 -6.43
CA LYS A 50 9.15 4.97 -6.93
C LYS A 50 10.19 4.47 -5.93
N ASP A 51 11.24 3.80 -6.43
CA ASP A 51 12.31 3.19 -5.62
C ASP A 51 11.76 2.32 -4.47
N HIS A 52 10.76 1.48 -4.80
CA HIS A 52 10.06 0.62 -3.83
C HIS A 52 10.98 -0.34 -3.07
N ASP A 53 12.17 -0.65 -3.59
CA ASP A 53 13.16 -1.49 -2.92
C ASP A 53 13.72 -0.83 -1.65
N LYS A 54 13.66 0.52 -1.57
CA LYS A 54 14.07 1.31 -0.41
C LYS A 54 12.93 1.64 0.54
N LEU A 55 11.71 1.21 0.24
CA LEU A 55 10.51 1.51 1.02
C LEU A 55 10.15 0.34 1.92
N TYR A 56 10.04 0.61 3.22
CA TYR A 56 9.70 -0.37 4.24
C TYR A 56 8.47 0.07 5.03
N GLN A 57 7.60 -0.88 5.35
CA GLN A 57 6.51 -0.70 6.29
C GLN A 57 6.95 -1.23 7.65
N LEU A 58 6.62 -0.50 8.71
CA LEU A 58 6.87 -0.94 10.07
C LEU A 58 5.73 -1.83 10.56
N TRP A 59 6.10 -2.92 11.21
CA TRP A 59 5.20 -3.90 11.82
C TRP A 59 5.55 -4.04 13.29
N ASN A 60 4.60 -4.40 14.13
CA ASN A 60 4.85 -4.70 15.53
C ASN A 60 4.47 -6.12 15.92
N ILE A 61 5.05 -6.58 17.02
CA ILE A 61 4.64 -7.72 17.79
C ILE A 61 4.58 -7.28 19.24
N TRP A 62 3.39 -7.27 19.82
CA TRP A 62 3.23 -7.07 21.26
C TRP A 62 3.49 -8.36 22.02
N THR A 63 4.16 -8.27 23.16
CA THR A 63 4.27 -9.34 24.15
C THR A 63 3.38 -8.97 25.33
N VAL A 64 2.43 -9.83 25.67
CA VAL A 64 1.49 -9.65 26.80
C VAL A 64 1.54 -10.88 27.68
N ASN A 65 1.79 -10.70 28.97
CA ASN A 65 2.00 -11.78 29.94
C ASN A 65 3.12 -12.77 29.55
N GLY A 66 4.15 -12.29 28.84
CA GLY A 66 5.26 -13.10 28.33
C GLY A 66 4.99 -13.82 27.01
N GLU A 67 3.78 -13.76 26.48
CA GLU A 67 3.40 -14.39 25.21
C GLU A 67 3.35 -13.39 24.07
N PRO A 68 3.96 -13.67 22.91
CA PRO A 68 3.90 -12.80 21.75
C PRO A 68 2.53 -12.90 21.06
N LEU A 69 1.94 -11.76 20.73
CA LEU A 69 0.74 -11.67 19.91
C LEU A 69 1.11 -11.78 18.41
N PRO A 70 0.13 -12.07 17.54
CA PRO A 70 0.36 -12.05 16.11
C PRO A 70 0.91 -10.71 15.61
N PRO A 71 1.81 -10.71 14.60
CA PRO A 71 2.32 -9.48 14.00
C PRO A 71 1.20 -8.60 13.46
N SER A 72 1.27 -7.30 13.71
CA SER A 72 0.32 -6.30 13.22
C SER A 72 1.01 -5.30 12.29
N GLU A 73 0.33 -4.93 11.22
CA GLU A 73 0.72 -3.84 10.32
C GLU A 73 0.24 -2.45 10.79
N TYR A 74 -0.58 -2.43 11.83
CA TYR A 74 -0.99 -1.21 12.52
C TYR A 74 -0.15 -1.06 13.77
N ILE A 75 0.51 0.07 13.89
CA ILE A 75 1.42 0.35 15.00
C ILE A 75 1.14 1.72 15.63
N ILE A 76 1.91 2.06 16.64
CA ILE A 76 1.89 3.38 17.29
C ILE A 76 2.36 4.48 16.33
N GLY A 77 1.66 5.61 16.31
CA GLY A 77 1.86 6.66 15.31
C GLY A 77 3.14 7.50 15.42
N ALA A 78 3.94 7.34 16.48
CA ALA A 78 5.21 8.07 16.62
C ALA A 78 6.43 7.27 16.17
N ALA A 79 6.27 6.00 15.78
CA ALA A 79 7.40 5.11 15.54
C ALA A 79 8.27 5.54 14.36
N ALA A 80 7.66 5.82 13.20
CA ALA A 80 8.42 6.18 12.01
C ALA A 80 9.16 7.52 12.17
N GLY A 81 8.52 8.53 12.75
CA GLY A 81 9.16 9.81 13.07
C GLY A 81 10.31 9.67 14.04
N GLY A 82 10.12 8.92 15.12
CA GLY A 82 11.20 8.68 16.11
C GLY A 82 12.37 7.88 15.53
N ILE A 83 12.13 6.96 14.61
CA ILE A 83 13.18 6.23 13.89
C ILE A 83 13.96 7.17 12.96
N LEU A 84 13.27 8.06 12.22
CA LEU A 84 13.90 9.08 11.38
C LEU A 84 14.81 9.99 12.21
N ASP A 85 14.30 10.50 13.35
CA ASP A 85 15.04 11.39 14.23
C ASP A 85 16.28 10.73 14.84
N ALA A 86 16.19 9.43 15.17
CA ALA A 86 17.28 8.67 15.78
C ALA A 86 18.32 8.15 14.77
N MET A 87 17.95 7.95 13.50
CA MET A 87 18.81 7.35 12.48
C MET A 87 18.78 8.13 11.16
N PRO A 88 19.02 9.45 11.16
CA PRO A 88 18.96 10.28 9.95
C PRO A 88 20.03 9.91 8.91
N GLU A 89 21.09 9.21 9.31
CA GLU A 89 22.14 8.73 8.40
C GLU A 89 21.69 7.55 7.53
N ILE A 90 20.70 6.77 7.98
CA ILE A 90 20.16 5.58 7.30
C ILE A 90 18.81 5.88 6.65
N VAL A 91 17.91 6.54 7.40
CA VAL A 91 16.55 6.84 6.98
C VAL A 91 16.52 8.17 6.24
N GLU A 92 15.98 8.17 5.03
CA GLU A 92 15.82 9.36 4.19
C GLU A 92 14.57 10.16 4.61
N SER A 93 13.48 9.45 4.79
CA SER A 93 12.20 10.01 5.18
C SER A 93 11.33 8.96 5.87
N ALA A 94 10.37 9.44 6.65
CA ALA A 94 9.41 8.63 7.36
C ALA A 94 8.00 9.20 7.18
N ALA A 95 7.00 8.34 7.19
CA ALA A 95 5.61 8.76 7.02
C ALA A 95 4.66 7.93 7.86
N SER A 96 3.62 8.61 8.35
CA SER A 96 2.53 8.03 9.10
C SER A 96 1.22 8.18 8.32
N ALA A 97 0.49 7.08 8.18
CA ALA A 97 -0.81 7.05 7.51
C ALA A 97 -1.89 6.47 8.43
N GLY A 98 -2.79 7.33 8.90
CA GLY A 98 -3.96 6.94 9.68
C GLY A 98 -5.16 6.67 8.78
N ILE A 99 -5.66 5.45 8.80
CA ILE A 99 -6.83 5.05 8.01
C ILE A 99 -8.10 5.26 8.83
N TRP A 100 -8.10 4.79 10.05
CA TRP A 100 -9.26 4.78 10.92
C TRP A 100 -9.84 6.17 11.24
N PRO A 101 -9.01 7.20 11.52
CA PRO A 101 -9.52 8.55 11.84
C PRO A 101 -10.28 9.20 10.67
N VAL A 102 -10.10 8.74 9.44
CA VAL A 102 -10.66 9.35 8.23
C VAL A 102 -11.53 8.39 7.40
N SER A 103 -12.12 7.40 8.04
CA SER A 103 -13.03 6.45 7.38
C SER A 103 -14.35 7.08 6.91
N SER A 104 -14.77 8.20 7.49
CA SER A 104 -16.00 8.91 7.10
C SER A 104 -15.90 9.50 5.69
N PRO A 105 -17.04 9.70 4.99
CA PRO A 105 -17.07 10.20 3.62
C PRO A 105 -16.64 11.68 3.50
N VAL A 106 -16.21 12.05 2.29
CA VAL A 106 -16.08 13.47 1.89
C VAL A 106 -17.24 13.86 0.98
N TYR A 107 -17.57 15.16 0.95
CA TYR A 107 -18.66 15.68 0.16
C TYR A 107 -18.22 16.88 -0.67
N ASN A 108 -18.67 16.94 -1.93
CA ASN A 108 -18.66 18.15 -2.73
C ASN A 108 -20.09 18.62 -2.90
N GLY A 109 -20.48 19.66 -2.15
CA GLY A 109 -21.88 20.03 -2.01
C GLY A 109 -22.72 18.90 -1.39
N SER A 110 -23.73 18.42 -2.12
CA SER A 110 -24.58 17.29 -1.70
C SER A 110 -24.03 15.91 -2.11
N VAL A 111 -23.03 15.86 -2.99
CA VAL A 111 -22.52 14.61 -3.55
C VAL A 111 -21.55 13.96 -2.58
N ARG A 112 -21.80 12.70 -2.23
CA ARG A 112 -21.01 11.88 -1.32
C ARG A 112 -19.95 11.06 -2.06
N PHE A 113 -18.74 10.98 -1.47
CA PHE A 113 -17.62 10.17 -1.95
C PHE A 113 -17.06 9.33 -0.79
N ASP A 114 -17.13 8.01 -0.93
CA ASP A 114 -16.68 7.03 0.06
C ASP A 114 -15.29 6.45 -0.27
N ASP A 115 -14.61 7.03 -1.23
CA ASP A 115 -13.30 6.56 -1.67
C ASP A 115 -12.30 6.46 -0.52
N PHE A 116 -11.36 5.49 -0.62
CA PHE A 116 -10.33 5.24 0.40
C PHE A 116 -9.44 6.46 0.60
N LYS A 117 -9.26 6.87 1.83
CA LYS A 117 -8.46 8.03 2.23
C LYS A 117 -7.63 7.75 3.47
N VAL A 118 -6.60 8.54 3.67
CA VAL A 118 -5.73 8.50 4.84
C VAL A 118 -5.52 9.88 5.42
N ALA A 119 -5.28 9.96 6.73
CA ALA A 119 -4.66 11.12 7.33
C ALA A 119 -3.15 10.90 7.33
N ALA A 120 -2.37 11.81 6.79
CA ALA A 120 -0.93 11.63 6.69
C ALA A 120 -0.15 12.91 7.02
N ASP A 121 1.12 12.71 7.38
CA ASP A 121 2.07 13.79 7.60
C ASP A 121 2.60 14.39 6.29
N SER A 122 3.42 15.43 6.42
CA SER A 122 3.94 16.19 5.28
C SER A 122 4.93 15.41 4.41
N LEU A 123 5.56 14.36 4.92
CA LEU A 123 6.54 13.56 4.19
C LEU A 123 5.92 12.34 3.50
N PHE A 124 4.62 12.12 3.64
CA PHE A 124 3.93 10.94 3.10
C PHE A 124 4.22 10.69 1.61
N PHE A 125 4.04 11.71 0.77
CA PHE A 125 4.25 11.56 -0.68
C PHE A 125 5.71 11.27 -1.03
N GLN A 126 6.65 11.95 -0.36
CA GLN A 126 8.08 11.72 -0.53
C GLN A 126 8.47 10.31 -0.09
N THR A 127 8.04 9.90 1.10
CA THR A 127 8.35 8.58 1.66
C THR A 127 7.78 7.46 0.81
N MET A 128 6.51 7.57 0.41
CA MET A 128 5.87 6.58 -0.47
C MET A 128 6.38 6.63 -1.91
N GLY A 129 7.02 7.72 -2.34
CA GLY A 129 7.45 7.89 -3.74
C GLY A 129 6.25 8.06 -4.69
N ILE A 130 5.21 8.76 -4.23
CA ILE A 130 4.01 9.07 -5.03
C ILE A 130 4.23 10.39 -5.75
N GLU A 131 3.97 10.39 -7.06
CA GLU A 131 4.11 11.59 -7.90
C GLU A 131 3.03 12.62 -7.57
N VAL A 132 3.47 13.82 -7.15
CA VAL A 132 2.60 14.98 -6.93
C VAL A 132 2.49 15.77 -8.23
N LEU A 133 1.26 15.97 -8.69
CA LEU A 133 0.97 16.69 -9.95
C LEU A 133 0.81 18.19 -9.74
N SER A 134 0.31 18.59 -8.57
CA SER A 134 0.17 20.00 -8.20
C SER A 134 0.17 20.17 -6.69
N GLY A 135 0.59 21.37 -6.23
CA GLY A 135 0.72 21.68 -4.81
C GLY A 135 2.07 21.29 -4.23
N ASP A 136 2.30 21.69 -2.98
CA ASP A 136 3.52 21.39 -2.20
C ASP A 136 3.11 20.64 -0.93
N PRO A 137 3.12 19.30 -0.92
CA PRO A 137 2.65 18.52 0.22
C PRO A 137 3.50 18.73 1.46
N VAL A 138 4.81 18.98 1.32
CA VAL A 138 5.71 19.17 2.47
C VAL A 138 5.30 20.42 3.26
N ARG A 139 4.89 21.47 2.58
CA ARG A 139 4.41 22.70 3.21
C ARG A 139 2.94 22.63 3.59
N GLU A 140 2.08 22.19 2.68
CA GLU A 140 0.63 22.29 2.85
C GLU A 140 0.10 21.27 3.87
N LEU A 141 0.62 20.03 3.91
CA LEU A 141 0.15 19.02 4.88
C LEU A 141 0.59 19.30 6.33
N GLN A 142 1.45 20.29 6.57
CA GLN A 142 1.70 20.81 7.91
C GLN A 142 0.57 21.71 8.44
N GLN A 143 -0.32 22.15 7.55
CA GLN A 143 -1.44 23.02 7.91
C GLN A 143 -2.69 22.19 8.21
N LYS A 144 -3.62 22.81 8.97
CA LYS A 144 -4.94 22.24 9.22
C LYS A 144 -5.86 22.44 8.01
N ASP A 145 -6.85 21.56 7.92
CA ASP A 145 -7.97 21.70 6.98
C ASP A 145 -7.53 21.66 5.51
N VAL A 146 -6.52 20.82 5.26
CA VAL A 146 -5.93 20.59 3.94
C VAL A 146 -6.19 19.15 3.47
N ILE A 147 -6.49 19.03 2.17
CA ILE A 147 -6.62 17.74 1.50
C ILE A 147 -5.92 17.76 0.14
N PHE A 148 -5.26 16.65 -0.18
CA PHE A 148 -4.76 16.32 -1.51
C PHE A 148 -5.65 15.24 -2.12
N LEU A 149 -5.95 15.34 -3.41
CA LEU A 149 -6.79 14.39 -4.13
C LEU A 149 -5.99 13.65 -5.21
N SER A 150 -6.25 12.36 -5.39
CA SER A 150 -5.77 11.67 -6.58
C SER A 150 -6.44 12.29 -7.82
N LYS A 151 -5.74 12.26 -8.95
CA LYS A 151 -6.22 12.88 -10.20
C LYS A 151 -7.60 12.36 -10.60
N ASP A 152 -7.82 11.06 -10.52
CA ASP A 152 -9.09 10.42 -10.87
C ASP A 152 -10.24 10.81 -9.92
N LEU A 153 -9.98 10.95 -8.62
CA LEU A 153 -10.98 11.46 -7.69
C LEU A 153 -11.28 12.94 -7.92
N ALA A 154 -10.25 13.75 -8.17
CA ALA A 154 -10.41 15.17 -8.50
C ALA A 154 -11.26 15.36 -9.77
N ASP A 155 -11.00 14.59 -10.82
CA ASP A 155 -11.79 14.62 -12.05
C ASP A 155 -13.26 14.18 -11.82
N LYS A 156 -13.45 13.12 -11.02
CA LYS A 156 -14.78 12.65 -10.64
C LYS A 156 -15.57 13.67 -9.83
N MET A 157 -14.89 14.43 -8.94
CA MET A 157 -15.53 15.40 -8.07
C MET A 157 -15.84 16.73 -8.77
N PHE A 158 -14.97 17.15 -9.69
CA PHE A 158 -15.00 18.51 -10.26
C PHE A 158 -15.16 18.55 -11.79
N GLY A 159 -15.39 17.38 -12.44
CA GLY A 159 -15.65 17.30 -13.87
C GLY A 159 -14.48 17.77 -14.76
N GLY A 160 -13.25 17.66 -14.26
CA GLY A 160 -12.03 18.10 -14.95
C GLY A 160 -11.66 19.59 -14.72
N GLU A 161 -12.47 20.34 -13.98
CA GLU A 161 -12.09 21.69 -13.54
C GLU A 161 -10.91 21.66 -12.55
N ASN A 162 -10.17 22.78 -12.46
CA ASN A 162 -9.09 22.91 -11.48
C ASN A 162 -9.64 22.77 -10.04
N PRO A 163 -9.22 21.76 -9.29
CA PRO A 163 -9.71 21.52 -7.93
C PRO A 163 -9.04 22.42 -6.88
N ILE A 164 -7.89 23.05 -7.20
CA ILE A 164 -7.07 23.78 -6.23
C ILE A 164 -7.85 24.98 -5.67
N GLY A 165 -7.86 25.10 -4.34
CA GLY A 165 -8.58 26.15 -3.61
C GLY A 165 -10.07 25.87 -3.41
N LYS A 166 -10.63 24.83 -4.03
CA LYS A 166 -12.02 24.44 -3.77
C LYS A 166 -12.16 23.83 -2.37
N ILE A 167 -13.33 24.02 -1.77
CA ILE A 167 -13.66 23.52 -0.44
C ILE A 167 -14.56 22.29 -0.59
N ILE A 168 -14.21 21.24 0.15
CA ILE A 168 -15.02 20.03 0.30
C ILE A 168 -15.23 19.76 1.80
N SER A 169 -16.27 19.05 2.17
CA SER A 169 -16.49 18.74 3.60
C SER A 169 -16.19 17.27 3.90
N PHE A 170 -15.50 17.04 5.02
CA PHE A 170 -15.31 15.71 5.59
C PHE A 170 -16.38 15.50 6.65
N ASN A 171 -17.12 14.40 6.52
CA ASN A 171 -18.24 14.03 7.41
C ASN A 171 -19.33 15.11 7.58
N LYS A 172 -19.41 16.09 6.66
CA LYS A 172 -20.27 17.29 6.76
C LYS A 172 -19.96 18.20 7.96
N GLU A 173 -18.85 18.01 8.63
CA GLU A 173 -18.47 18.72 9.85
C GLU A 173 -17.18 19.53 9.67
N ILE A 174 -16.24 19.04 8.88
CA ILE A 174 -14.93 19.66 8.69
C ILE A 174 -14.79 20.10 7.24
N GLU A 175 -14.59 21.40 7.04
CA GLU A 175 -14.26 21.95 5.73
C GLU A 175 -12.77 21.73 5.44
N LEU A 176 -12.48 21.17 4.29
CA LEU A 176 -11.12 20.92 3.82
C LEU A 176 -10.88 21.65 2.50
N THR A 177 -9.78 22.39 2.43
CA THR A 177 -9.34 23.06 1.20
C THR A 177 -8.47 22.13 0.39
N VAL A 178 -8.79 21.94 -0.89
CA VAL A 178 -7.95 21.18 -1.81
C VAL A 178 -6.69 22.00 -2.13
N LYS A 179 -5.52 21.50 -1.74
CA LYS A 179 -4.23 22.17 -1.91
C LYS A 179 -3.32 21.50 -2.94
N GLY A 180 -3.67 20.31 -3.39
CA GLY A 180 -2.90 19.62 -4.39
C GLY A 180 -3.58 18.41 -4.98
N THR A 181 -2.97 17.89 -6.04
CA THR A 181 -3.34 16.63 -6.68
C THR A 181 -2.12 15.76 -6.90
N TYR A 182 -2.33 14.47 -6.96
CA TYR A 182 -1.28 13.48 -7.20
C TYR A 182 -1.73 12.40 -8.19
N ALA A 183 -0.76 11.68 -8.75
CA ALA A 183 -1.02 10.63 -9.72
C ALA A 183 -1.88 9.51 -9.10
N ALA A 184 -2.87 9.04 -9.84
CA ALA A 184 -3.68 7.91 -9.41
C ALA A 184 -2.80 6.65 -9.34
N LEU A 185 -2.87 5.94 -8.21
CA LEU A 185 -2.14 4.70 -8.03
C LEU A 185 -2.89 3.52 -8.68
N PRO A 186 -2.16 2.57 -9.29
CA PRO A 186 -2.76 1.39 -9.91
C PRO A 186 -3.36 0.42 -8.87
N GLU A 187 -4.16 -0.55 -9.35
CA GLU A 187 -4.90 -1.46 -8.48
C GLU A 187 -4.03 -2.43 -7.69
N ASN A 188 -2.82 -2.68 -8.14
CA ASN A 188 -1.83 -3.51 -7.46
C ASN A 188 -0.99 -2.75 -6.42
N CYS A 189 -1.52 -1.67 -5.84
CA CYS A 189 -0.96 -1.01 -4.67
C CYS A 189 -1.86 -1.23 -3.46
N THR A 190 -1.32 -1.74 -2.35
CA THR A 190 -2.08 -1.95 -1.11
C THR A 190 -2.39 -0.64 -0.40
N MET A 191 -1.46 0.31 -0.39
CA MET A 191 -1.67 1.68 0.07
C MET A 191 -2.01 2.57 -1.12
N ARG A 192 -3.31 2.69 -1.44
CA ARG A 192 -3.83 3.40 -2.62
C ARG A 192 -4.92 4.41 -2.21
N PRO A 193 -4.60 5.40 -1.39
CA PRO A 193 -5.59 6.41 -1.03
C PRO A 193 -5.99 7.22 -2.27
N LYS A 194 -7.27 7.60 -2.32
CA LYS A 194 -7.79 8.56 -3.31
C LYS A 194 -7.77 9.99 -2.76
N ALA A 195 -7.64 10.13 -1.45
CA ALA A 195 -7.47 11.42 -0.81
C ALA A 195 -6.52 11.29 0.40
N VAL A 196 -5.72 12.33 0.61
CA VAL A 196 -4.82 12.47 1.74
C VAL A 196 -5.20 13.73 2.50
N ILE A 197 -5.68 13.57 3.73
CA ILE A 197 -6.03 14.67 4.64
C ILE A 197 -4.80 14.96 5.51
N SER A 198 -4.50 16.22 5.75
CA SER A 198 -3.38 16.59 6.60
C SER A 198 -3.55 16.06 8.03
N LEU A 199 -2.51 15.46 8.58
CA LEU A 199 -2.50 14.92 9.94
C LEU A 199 -2.88 15.98 11.01
N PRO A 200 -2.42 17.25 10.92
CA PRO A 200 -2.85 18.30 11.83
C PRO A 200 -4.37 18.56 11.88
N SER A 201 -5.09 18.29 10.76
CA SER A 201 -6.56 18.43 10.73
C SER A 201 -7.25 17.46 11.68
N ILE A 202 -6.71 16.27 11.80
CA ILE A 202 -7.25 15.18 12.62
C ILE A 202 -6.75 15.29 14.05
N TRP A 203 -5.45 15.49 14.22
CA TRP A 203 -4.80 15.57 15.52
C TRP A 203 -5.32 16.76 16.37
N SER A 204 -5.46 17.94 15.77
CA SER A 204 -5.95 19.12 16.48
C SER A 204 -7.38 19.00 17.00
N ARG A 205 -8.15 18.06 16.42
CA ARG A 205 -9.52 17.76 16.85
C ARG A 205 -9.58 16.54 17.79
N ARG A 206 -8.42 16.02 18.20
CA ARG A 206 -8.29 14.81 19.04
C ARG A 206 -8.96 13.57 18.43
N ILE A 207 -9.01 13.50 17.12
CA ILE A 207 -9.47 12.33 16.38
C ILE A 207 -8.27 11.39 16.21
N GLY A 208 -8.20 10.36 17.04
CA GLY A 208 -7.05 9.45 17.12
C GLY A 208 -5.95 9.92 18.06
N ASN A 209 -4.99 9.06 18.36
CA ASN A 209 -3.82 9.33 19.18
C ASN A 209 -2.54 9.06 18.37
N TYR A 210 -1.77 10.13 18.14
CA TYR A 210 -0.50 10.08 17.42
C TYR A 210 0.66 10.33 18.39
N SER A 211 1.05 9.29 19.10
CA SER A 211 2.14 9.36 20.08
C SER A 211 2.71 7.98 20.37
N TRP A 212 3.81 7.90 21.12
CA TRP A 212 4.38 6.64 21.61
C TRP A 212 3.45 5.88 22.57
N ASN A 213 2.54 6.56 23.22
CA ASN A 213 1.49 5.99 24.09
C ASN A 213 0.13 5.90 23.40
N GLY A 214 0.11 6.07 22.08
CA GLY A 214 -1.08 5.91 21.25
C GLY A 214 -1.42 4.46 20.99
N GLY A 215 -2.65 4.20 20.58
CA GLY A 215 -3.04 2.86 20.11
C GLY A 215 -2.45 2.54 18.73
N ASP A 216 -2.48 1.27 18.39
CA ASP A 216 -2.05 0.74 17.09
C ASP A 216 -3.10 1.06 16.02
N SER A 217 -3.04 2.26 15.47
CA SER A 217 -4.03 2.76 14.50
C SER A 217 -3.39 3.32 13.22
N TRP A 218 -2.06 3.25 13.14
CA TRP A 218 -1.27 3.88 12.09
C TRP A 218 -0.52 2.85 11.27
N LYS A 219 -0.46 3.06 9.97
CA LYS A 219 0.52 2.41 9.11
C LYS A 219 1.72 3.33 8.98
N GLU A 220 2.86 2.85 9.39
CA GLU A 220 4.09 3.62 9.47
C GLU A 220 5.08 3.12 8.42
N TYR A 221 5.72 4.06 7.74
CA TYR A 221 6.64 3.77 6.63
C TYR A 221 7.95 4.49 6.82
N ILE A 222 9.04 3.87 6.39
CA ILE A 222 10.36 4.51 6.30
C ILE A 222 10.94 4.26 4.91
N ARG A 223 11.67 5.24 4.40
CA ARG A 223 12.48 5.14 3.19
C ARG A 223 13.94 5.20 3.56
N LEU A 224 14.73 4.30 3.02
CA LEU A 224 16.16 4.22 3.31
C LEU A 224 16.97 4.98 2.25
N LYS A 225 18.09 5.57 2.68
CA LYS A 225 19.07 6.24 1.79
C LYS A 225 19.86 5.24 0.98
N GLN A 226 20.19 4.10 1.59
CA GLN A 226 21.03 3.05 1.03
C GLN A 226 20.55 1.67 1.50
N ASP A 227 21.04 0.64 0.84
CA ASP A 227 20.78 -0.72 1.27
C ASP A 227 21.49 -1.01 2.60
N ILE A 228 20.80 -1.70 3.48
CA ILE A 228 21.29 -2.17 4.77
C ILE A 228 20.78 -3.60 4.99
N ASP A 229 21.55 -4.39 5.72
CA ASP A 229 21.08 -5.70 6.16
C ASP A 229 19.82 -5.55 7.03
N LEU A 230 18.80 -6.35 6.75
CA LEU A 230 17.50 -6.22 7.40
C LEU A 230 17.55 -6.54 8.89
N ASP A 231 18.39 -7.50 9.31
CA ASP A 231 18.55 -7.85 10.72
C ASP A 231 19.26 -6.73 11.47
N GLU A 232 20.25 -6.10 10.84
CA GLU A 232 20.94 -4.93 11.41
C GLU A 232 19.96 -3.73 11.54
N LEU A 233 19.17 -3.46 10.51
CA LEU A 233 18.14 -2.43 10.56
C LEU A 233 17.16 -2.68 11.70
N ASN A 234 16.64 -3.90 11.81
CA ASN A 234 15.67 -4.27 12.84
C ASN A 234 16.23 -4.17 14.26
N LYS A 235 17.49 -4.53 14.46
CA LYS A 235 18.18 -4.33 15.76
C LYS A 235 18.23 -2.84 16.13
N ARG A 236 18.58 -1.96 15.19
CA ARG A 236 18.62 -0.52 15.43
C ARG A 236 17.25 0.06 15.70
N ILE A 237 16.24 -0.36 14.96
CA ILE A 237 14.82 0.03 15.19
C ILE A 237 14.41 -0.39 16.60
N ASP A 238 14.69 -1.62 17.01
CA ASP A 238 14.35 -2.11 18.34
C ASP A 238 15.01 -1.27 19.44
N MET A 239 16.29 -0.90 19.29
CA MET A 239 16.98 -0.01 20.23
C MET A 239 16.27 1.35 20.37
N VAL A 240 15.81 1.95 19.29
CA VAL A 240 15.06 3.21 19.33
C VAL A 240 13.74 3.04 20.06
N VAL A 241 12.99 1.99 19.71
CA VAL A 241 11.68 1.72 20.34
C VAL A 241 11.80 1.46 21.84
N GLN A 242 12.84 0.71 22.28
CA GLN A 242 13.06 0.42 23.68
C GLN A 242 13.40 1.65 24.54
N GLN A 243 13.88 2.75 23.93
CA GLN A 243 14.08 4.02 24.65
C GLN A 243 12.75 4.69 25.03
N HIS A 244 11.69 4.43 24.26
CA HIS A 244 10.36 5.02 24.47
C HIS A 244 9.39 4.07 25.17
N ILE A 245 9.50 2.77 24.87
CA ILE A 245 8.65 1.71 25.44
C ILE A 245 9.56 0.58 25.95
N PRO A 246 10.11 0.72 27.16
CA PRO A 246 10.97 -0.30 27.72
C PRO A 246 10.27 -1.65 27.86
N ARG A 247 10.94 -2.70 27.41
CA ARG A 247 10.43 -4.08 27.49
C ARG A 247 10.63 -4.64 28.90
N SER A 248 9.64 -5.40 29.38
CA SER A 248 9.73 -6.23 30.58
C SER A 248 9.46 -7.69 30.20
N ASP A 249 9.67 -8.62 31.14
CA ASP A 249 9.40 -10.06 30.91
C ASP A 249 7.94 -10.35 30.56
N LYS A 250 7.01 -9.48 30.98
CA LYS A 250 5.56 -9.69 30.79
C LYS A 250 4.94 -8.80 29.73
N PHE A 251 5.57 -7.68 29.42
CA PHE A 251 5.00 -6.68 28.50
C PHE A 251 6.09 -6.02 27.68
N GLY A 252 5.85 -5.86 26.41
CA GLY A 252 6.76 -5.16 25.52
C GLY A 252 6.26 -5.12 24.09
N ILE A 253 6.97 -4.36 23.27
CA ILE A 253 6.74 -4.27 21.83
C ILE A 253 8.07 -4.54 21.11
N THR A 254 8.00 -5.29 20.02
CA THR A 254 9.06 -5.40 19.03
C THR A 254 8.55 -4.76 17.74
N VAL A 255 9.28 -3.78 17.22
CA VAL A 255 8.98 -3.17 15.92
C VAL A 255 10.00 -3.66 14.89
N MET A 256 9.52 -4.03 13.72
CA MET A 256 10.35 -4.50 12.62
C MET A 256 9.98 -3.84 11.31
N ALA A 257 10.95 -3.58 10.46
CA ALA A 257 10.76 -3.14 9.08
C ALA A 257 10.56 -4.36 8.16
N LYS A 258 9.59 -4.24 7.26
CA LYS A 258 9.37 -5.21 6.17
C LYS A 258 9.38 -4.46 4.85
N PRO A 259 10.08 -4.93 3.81
CA PRO A 259 9.98 -4.33 2.48
C PRO A 259 8.51 -4.25 2.05
N VAL A 260 8.05 -3.10 1.57
CA VAL A 260 6.64 -2.89 1.21
C VAL A 260 6.20 -3.90 0.16
N ARG A 261 7.05 -4.19 -0.84
CA ARG A 261 6.79 -5.21 -1.88
C ARG A 261 6.50 -6.61 -1.31
N ASP A 262 7.01 -6.92 -0.10
CA ASP A 262 6.86 -8.24 0.50
C ASP A 262 5.67 -8.30 1.49
N THR A 263 5.08 -7.15 1.82
CA THR A 263 3.94 -7.06 2.73
C THR A 263 2.74 -7.83 2.18
N TYR A 264 2.25 -7.47 1.00
CA TYR A 264 1.13 -8.16 0.36
C TYR A 264 1.45 -9.64 0.07
N ARG A 265 2.63 -9.89 -0.52
CA ARG A 265 3.08 -11.25 -0.86
C ARG A 265 3.28 -12.14 0.36
N GLY A 266 3.44 -11.54 1.53
CA GLY A 266 3.65 -12.21 2.82
C GLY A 266 2.38 -12.76 3.45
N TYR A 267 1.18 -12.32 3.05
CA TYR A 267 -0.06 -12.87 3.57
C TYR A 267 -0.22 -14.35 3.21
N ASP A 268 -0.60 -15.18 4.19
CA ASP A 268 -0.66 -16.62 4.00
C ASP A 268 -1.67 -17.05 2.94
N GLU A 269 -2.76 -16.32 2.80
CA GLU A 269 -3.75 -16.54 1.74
C GLU A 269 -3.15 -16.30 0.35
N VAL A 270 -2.37 -15.22 0.19
CA VAL A 270 -1.70 -14.88 -1.07
C VAL A 270 -0.65 -15.93 -1.43
N LYS A 271 0.17 -16.35 -0.47
CA LYS A 271 1.16 -17.44 -0.65
C LYS A 271 0.48 -18.74 -1.07
N ARG A 272 -0.59 -19.13 -0.37
CA ARG A 272 -1.36 -20.35 -0.66
C ARG A 272 -1.94 -20.29 -2.07
N MET A 273 -2.62 -19.19 -2.41
CA MET A 273 -3.23 -18.99 -3.74
C MET A 273 -2.17 -19.05 -4.85
N ARG A 274 -1.06 -18.35 -4.69
CA ARG A 274 0.07 -18.38 -5.64
C ARG A 274 0.60 -19.79 -5.86
N ASN A 275 0.83 -20.56 -4.80
CA ASN A 275 1.35 -21.93 -4.91
C ASN A 275 0.35 -22.84 -5.63
N ILE A 276 -0.94 -22.72 -5.32
CA ILE A 276 -1.99 -23.50 -6.02
C ILE A 276 -2.01 -23.14 -7.52
N MET A 277 -1.96 -21.87 -7.88
CA MET A 277 -1.97 -21.44 -9.29
C MET A 277 -0.75 -21.94 -10.05
N LEU A 278 0.45 -21.93 -9.42
CA LEU A 278 1.67 -22.46 -10.03
C LEU A 278 1.57 -23.96 -10.27
N ILE A 279 1.11 -24.72 -9.27
CA ILE A 279 0.93 -26.19 -9.39
C ILE A 279 -0.08 -26.51 -10.49
N LEU A 280 -1.23 -25.84 -10.51
CA LEU A 280 -2.26 -26.04 -11.54
C LEU A 280 -1.74 -25.67 -12.93
N GLY A 281 -1.09 -24.51 -13.07
CA GLY A 281 -0.54 -24.04 -14.35
C GLY A 281 0.50 -25.03 -14.92
N ILE A 282 1.37 -25.56 -14.08
CA ILE A 282 2.35 -26.59 -14.47
C ILE A 282 1.65 -27.90 -14.84
N SER A 283 0.69 -28.36 -14.01
CA SER A 283 -0.02 -29.62 -14.23
C SER A 283 -0.84 -29.65 -15.54
N ILE A 284 -1.29 -28.49 -16.01
CA ILE A 284 -2.05 -28.38 -17.27
C ILE A 284 -1.10 -28.47 -18.49
N LEU A 285 0.18 -28.11 -18.34
CA LEU A 285 1.17 -28.14 -19.41
C LEU A 285 1.72 -29.56 -19.67
N PHE A 286 1.62 -30.48 -18.70
CA PHE A 286 2.05 -31.87 -18.78
C PHE A 286 0.87 -32.84 -18.80
#